data_c0c186c3b47c295161d5a7227159b5d3
#
_entry.id   c0c186c3b47c295161d5a7227159b5d3
#
_cell.length_a   1.000
_cell.length_b   1.000
_cell.length_c   1.000
_cell.angle_alpha   90.00
_cell.angle_beta   90.00
_cell.angle_gamma   90.00
#
_symmetry.space_group_name_H-M   'P 1'
#
loop_
_entity.id
_entity.type
_entity.pdbx_description
1 polymer ?
#
loop_
_entity_poly.entity_id
_entity_poly.type
_entity_poly.pdbx_seq_one_letter_code
_entity_poly.pdbx_strand_id
1 'polypeptide(L)'
;METSQAATGMAWRTARGLGTYGERMAARYLTDRGLDVLDRNWRCDLGEIDIVARDGACLVVCEVKARRSTTFGQPIEAVNYRKLARLRRLAAVWLAQRRQDGAPVQGIASVRVDVVGVLRPRRGPCRIEHVAGAFS
;
A
#
# COMPACT_ATOMS: atom_id res chain seq x y z
N MET A 1 -17.30 -17.80 5.47
CA MET A 1 -16.27 -17.12 6.25
C MET A 1 -15.09 -18.04 6.56
N GLU A 2 -15.36 -19.18 7.10
CA GLU A 2 -14.34 -20.18 7.40
C GLU A 2 -13.58 -20.64 6.15
N THR A 3 -14.33 -20.91 5.09
CA THR A 3 -13.78 -21.32 3.80
C THR A 3 -12.82 -20.26 3.24
N SER A 4 -13.14 -18.99 3.49
CA SER A 4 -12.36 -17.87 3.05
C SER A 4 -10.98 -17.84 3.72
N GLN A 5 -10.91 -18.19 4.99
CA GLN A 5 -9.67 -18.24 5.73
C GLN A 5 -8.74 -19.35 5.23
N ALA A 6 -9.28 -20.52 4.97
CA ALA A 6 -8.51 -21.64 4.44
C ALA A 6 -7.96 -21.30 3.06
N ALA A 7 -8.78 -20.73 2.19
CA ALA A 7 -8.35 -20.30 0.86
C ALA A 7 -7.26 -19.23 0.93
N THR A 8 -7.38 -18.28 1.87
CA THR A 8 -6.37 -17.23 2.07
C THR A 8 -5.04 -17.82 2.53
N GLY A 9 -5.08 -18.84 3.38
CA GLY A 9 -3.87 -19.51 3.87
C GLY A 9 -3.07 -20.17 2.76
N MET A 10 -3.72 -20.64 1.68
CA MET A 10 -3.06 -21.25 0.54
C MET A 10 -2.75 -20.24 -0.57
N ALA A 11 -3.57 -19.23 -0.71
CA ALA A 11 -3.50 -18.30 -1.83
C ALA A 11 -2.19 -17.50 -1.89
N TRP A 12 -1.56 -17.22 -0.76
CA TRP A 12 -0.31 -16.44 -0.73
C TRP A 12 0.85 -17.14 -1.46
N ARG A 13 0.71 -18.42 -1.75
CA ARG A 13 1.75 -19.20 -2.45
C ARG A 13 1.88 -18.84 -3.91
N THR A 14 0.85 -18.26 -4.51
CA THR A 14 0.92 -17.74 -5.87
C THR A 14 1.42 -16.30 -5.85
N ALA A 15 1.95 -15.81 -6.97
CA ALA A 15 2.38 -14.41 -7.07
C ALA A 15 1.22 -13.45 -6.81
N ARG A 16 0.05 -13.75 -7.36
CA ARG A 16 -1.15 -12.93 -7.17
C ARG A 16 -1.65 -12.98 -5.72
N GLY A 17 -1.65 -14.16 -5.14
CA GLY A 17 -2.06 -14.34 -3.74
C GLY A 17 -1.11 -13.64 -2.78
N LEU A 18 0.19 -13.65 -3.09
CA LEU A 18 1.19 -12.94 -2.28
C LEU A 18 0.94 -11.43 -2.32
N GLY A 19 0.64 -10.87 -3.50
CA GLY A 19 0.30 -9.44 -3.62
C GLY A 19 -0.94 -9.07 -2.80
N THR A 20 -2.01 -9.86 -2.91
CA THR A 20 -3.23 -9.65 -2.14
C THR A 20 -2.98 -9.75 -0.64
N TYR A 21 -2.21 -10.74 -0.22
CA TYR A 21 -1.81 -10.90 1.17
C TYR A 21 -1.03 -9.69 1.66
N GLY A 22 -0.05 -9.24 0.86
CA GLY A 22 0.80 -8.11 1.20
C GLY A 22 -0.01 -6.84 1.40
N GLU A 23 -0.94 -6.54 0.49
CA GLU A 23 -1.79 -5.36 0.59
C GLU A 23 -2.66 -5.39 1.84
N ARG A 24 -3.20 -6.55 2.16
CA ARG A 24 -4.04 -6.72 3.36
C ARG A 24 -3.22 -6.51 4.63
N MET A 25 -2.02 -7.08 4.69
CA MET A 25 -1.13 -6.91 5.83
C MET A 25 -0.66 -5.47 5.97
N ALA A 26 -0.37 -4.81 4.85
CA ALA A 26 0.03 -3.41 4.85
C ALA A 26 -1.11 -2.51 5.34
N ALA A 27 -2.33 -2.73 4.86
CA ALA A 27 -3.49 -1.95 5.29
C ALA A 27 -3.73 -2.09 6.80
N ARG A 28 -3.62 -3.30 7.31
CA ARG A 28 -3.77 -3.57 8.73
C ARG A 28 -2.68 -2.89 9.56
N TYR A 29 -1.46 -2.97 9.08
CA TYR A 29 -0.31 -2.32 9.73
C TYR A 29 -0.52 -0.81 9.83
N LEU A 30 -0.94 -0.18 8.73
CA LEU A 30 -1.18 1.27 8.71
C LEU A 30 -2.32 1.66 9.64
N THR A 31 -3.40 0.89 9.65
CA THR A 31 -4.53 1.12 10.55
C THR A 31 -4.09 1.02 12.01
N ASP A 32 -3.30 0.02 12.34
CA ASP A 32 -2.79 -0.17 13.71
C ASP A 32 -1.87 0.98 14.13
N ARG A 33 -1.26 1.66 13.16
CA ARG A 33 -0.43 2.84 13.40
C ARG A 33 -1.21 4.13 13.46
N GLY A 34 -2.53 4.07 13.34
CA GLY A 34 -3.38 5.24 13.47
C GLY A 34 -3.70 5.97 12.17
N LEU A 35 -3.30 5.42 11.02
CA LEU A 35 -3.69 5.99 9.74
C LEU A 35 -5.08 5.50 9.36
N ASP A 36 -5.84 6.36 8.68
CA ASP A 36 -7.13 5.98 8.12
C ASP A 36 -6.93 5.51 6.69
N VAL A 37 -7.24 4.24 6.43
CA VAL A 37 -7.19 3.71 5.06
C VAL A 37 -8.46 4.16 4.34
N LEU A 38 -8.27 4.97 3.30
CA LEU A 38 -9.38 5.59 2.57
C LEU A 38 -9.75 4.81 1.32
N ASP A 39 -8.78 4.15 0.69
CA ASP A 39 -9.01 3.41 -0.55
C ASP A 39 -7.94 2.34 -0.72
N ARG A 40 -8.27 1.33 -1.51
CA ARG A 40 -7.35 0.23 -1.83
C ARG A 40 -7.52 -0.16 -3.29
N ASN A 41 -6.40 -0.49 -3.93
CA ASN A 41 -6.39 -0.95 -5.32
C ASN A 41 -7.11 0.00 -6.27
N TRP A 42 -6.87 1.28 -6.09
CA TRP A 42 -7.46 2.29 -6.94
C TRP A 42 -6.70 2.38 -8.27
N ARG A 43 -7.45 2.49 -9.35
CA ARG A 43 -6.88 2.54 -10.70
C ARG A 43 -7.47 3.66 -11.53
N CYS A 44 -6.63 4.20 -12.40
CA CYS A 44 -7.07 5.10 -13.47
C CYS A 44 -6.19 4.84 -14.70
N ASP A 45 -6.42 5.62 -15.76
CA ASP A 45 -5.67 5.45 -17.01
C ASP A 45 -4.16 5.63 -16.85
N LEU A 46 -3.76 6.39 -15.85
CA LEU A 46 -2.34 6.71 -15.60
C LEU A 46 -1.62 5.70 -14.73
N GLY A 47 -2.34 4.77 -14.10
CA GLY A 47 -1.75 3.76 -13.24
C GLY A 47 -2.62 3.42 -12.03
N GLU A 48 -1.99 2.86 -11.01
CA GLU A 48 -2.71 2.39 -9.83
C GLU A 48 -2.00 2.77 -8.54
N ILE A 49 -2.79 2.84 -7.46
CA ILE A 49 -2.29 3.03 -6.09
C ILE A 49 -2.76 1.84 -5.27
N ASP A 50 -1.83 1.19 -4.58
CA ASP A 50 -2.16 0.02 -3.76
C ASP A 50 -3.01 0.41 -2.55
N ILE A 51 -2.59 1.45 -1.80
CA ILE A 51 -3.31 1.94 -0.63
C ILE A 51 -3.25 3.46 -0.62
N VAL A 52 -4.41 4.07 -0.38
CA VAL A 52 -4.51 5.50 -0.06
C VAL A 52 -4.94 5.61 1.38
N ALA A 53 -4.17 6.33 2.17
CA ALA A 53 -4.45 6.51 3.59
C ALA A 53 -4.33 7.97 3.97
N ARG A 54 -4.77 8.29 5.17
CA ARG A 54 -4.69 9.63 5.70
C ARG A 54 -4.03 9.60 7.07
N ASP A 55 -3.05 10.45 7.24
CA ASP A 55 -2.35 10.67 8.50
C ASP A 55 -2.54 12.15 8.86
N GLY A 56 -3.58 12.45 9.65
CA GLY A 56 -3.93 13.83 9.96
C GLY A 56 -4.22 14.64 8.70
N ALA A 57 -3.46 15.69 8.46
CA ALA A 57 -3.60 16.55 7.28
C ALA A 57 -2.79 16.05 6.07
N CYS A 58 -2.17 14.89 6.17
CA CYS A 58 -1.32 14.33 5.12
C CYS A 58 -2.02 13.17 4.42
N LEU A 59 -2.12 13.25 3.09
CA LEU A 59 -2.54 12.11 2.29
C LEU A 59 -1.33 11.23 2.04
N VAL A 60 -1.46 9.94 2.32
CA VAL A 60 -0.38 8.98 2.21
C VAL A 60 -0.74 7.98 1.13
N VAL A 61 0.03 7.96 0.05
CA VAL A 61 -0.15 6.93 -0.98
C VAL A 61 0.97 5.91 -0.82
N CYS A 62 0.59 4.64 -0.70
CA CYS A 62 1.51 3.57 -0.38
C CYS A 62 1.70 2.63 -1.56
N GLU A 63 2.95 2.34 -1.85
CA GLU A 63 3.35 1.23 -2.70
C GLU A 63 3.63 0.04 -1.80
N VAL A 64 2.98 -1.09 -2.06
CA VAL A 64 3.17 -2.31 -1.28
C VAL A 64 4.00 -3.30 -2.11
N LYS A 65 5.06 -3.78 -1.51
CA LYS A 65 5.92 -4.81 -2.10
C LYS A 65 5.93 -6.03 -1.20
N ALA A 66 5.48 -7.16 -1.74
CA ALA A 66 5.43 -8.42 -1.01
C ALA A 66 6.44 -9.40 -1.60
N ARG A 67 7.16 -10.09 -0.74
CA ARG A 67 8.15 -11.11 -1.12
C ARG A 67 8.06 -12.29 -0.17
N ARG A 68 8.46 -13.46 -0.67
CA ARG A 68 8.56 -14.68 0.14
C ARG A 68 9.90 -14.81 0.83
N SER A 69 10.92 -14.20 0.25
CA SER A 69 12.28 -14.26 0.77
C SER A 69 13.06 -13.01 0.39
N THR A 70 14.24 -12.85 0.97
CA THR A 70 15.15 -11.77 0.66
C THR A 70 16.22 -12.16 -0.37
N THR A 71 16.04 -13.29 -1.05
CA THR A 71 17.02 -13.79 -2.03
C THR A 71 17.37 -12.76 -3.10
N PHE A 72 16.38 -11.96 -3.53
CA PHE A 72 16.56 -10.93 -4.55
C PHE A 72 16.49 -9.52 -3.95
N GLY A 73 16.91 -9.36 -2.70
CA GLY A 73 16.90 -8.10 -1.99
C GLY A 73 15.69 -7.93 -1.08
N GLN A 74 15.67 -6.85 -0.32
CA GLN A 74 14.55 -6.51 0.54
C GLN A 74 13.37 -6.03 -0.32
N PRO A 75 12.11 -6.25 0.11
CA PRO A 75 10.95 -5.80 -0.66
C PRO A 75 11.00 -4.32 -1.06
N ILE A 76 11.45 -3.44 -0.18
CA ILE A 76 11.47 -2.00 -0.45
C ILE A 76 12.51 -1.60 -1.51
N GLU A 77 13.53 -2.43 -1.75
CA GLU A 77 14.54 -2.15 -2.76
C GLU A 77 14.03 -2.27 -4.19
N ALA A 78 12.87 -2.89 -4.37
CA ALA A 78 12.26 -3.05 -5.69
C ALA A 78 11.59 -1.78 -6.20
N VAL A 79 11.53 -0.72 -5.39
CA VAL A 79 10.84 0.52 -5.76
C VAL A 79 11.86 1.54 -6.23
N ASN A 80 11.57 2.26 -7.33
CA ASN A 80 12.45 3.26 -7.90
C ASN A 80 11.80 4.65 -7.90
N TYR A 81 12.62 5.69 -8.07
CA TYR A 81 12.16 7.09 -8.00
C TYR A 81 11.13 7.44 -9.07
N ARG A 82 11.25 6.87 -10.26
CA ARG A 82 10.29 7.13 -11.34
C ARG A 82 8.91 6.64 -10.94
N LYS A 83 8.83 5.48 -10.34
CA LYS A 83 7.57 4.91 -9.86
C LYS A 83 7.00 5.73 -8.71
N LEU A 84 7.85 6.15 -7.78
CA LEU A 84 7.41 6.98 -6.64
C LEU A 84 6.89 8.33 -7.11
N ALA A 85 7.55 8.96 -8.08
CA ALA A 85 7.08 10.22 -8.65
C ALA A 85 5.73 10.05 -9.34
N ARG A 86 5.52 8.93 -10.03
CA ARG A 86 4.22 8.62 -10.63
C ARG A 86 3.13 8.50 -9.57
N LEU A 87 3.42 7.83 -8.47
CA LEU A 87 2.47 7.71 -7.37
C LEU A 87 2.06 9.07 -6.81
N ARG A 88 3.00 9.99 -6.73
CA ARG A 88 2.70 11.34 -6.26
C ARG A 88 1.73 12.05 -7.21
N ARG A 89 1.91 11.88 -8.52
CA ARG A 89 0.96 12.43 -9.51
C ARG A 89 -0.41 11.76 -9.41
N LEU A 90 -0.43 10.45 -9.20
CA LEU A 90 -1.69 9.71 -9.04
C LEU A 90 -2.44 10.14 -7.79
N ALA A 91 -1.73 10.51 -6.73
CA ALA A 91 -2.32 11.06 -5.52
C ALA A 91 -3.13 12.32 -5.81
N ALA A 92 -2.59 13.21 -6.66
CA ALA A 92 -3.30 14.43 -7.05
C ALA A 92 -4.58 14.10 -7.82
N VAL A 93 -4.54 13.12 -8.71
CA VAL A 93 -5.71 12.69 -9.48
C VAL A 93 -6.78 12.10 -8.54
N TRP A 94 -6.36 11.22 -7.64
CA TRP A 94 -7.25 10.62 -6.65
C TRP A 94 -7.94 11.69 -5.81
N LEU A 95 -7.16 12.64 -5.31
CA LEU A 95 -7.67 13.71 -4.44
C LEU A 95 -8.67 14.60 -5.17
N ALA A 96 -8.37 14.97 -6.42
CA ALA A 96 -9.28 15.78 -7.24
C ALA A 96 -10.61 15.06 -7.47
N GLN A 97 -10.60 13.77 -7.76
CA GLN A 97 -11.80 12.99 -7.92
C GLN A 97 -12.64 12.94 -6.65
N ARG A 98 -11.99 12.73 -5.51
CA ARG A 98 -12.68 12.65 -4.23
C ARG A 98 -13.32 13.98 -3.85
N ARG A 99 -12.68 15.09 -4.15
CA ARG A 99 -13.25 16.41 -3.91
C ARG A 99 -14.50 16.65 -4.76
N GLN A 100 -14.47 16.20 -6.02
CA GLN A 100 -15.64 16.29 -6.89
C GLN A 100 -16.81 15.44 -6.37
N ASP A 101 -16.50 14.26 -5.86
CA ASP A 101 -17.52 13.33 -5.38
C ASP A 101 -18.07 13.73 -4.00
N GLY A 102 -17.53 14.78 -3.39
CA GLY A 102 -17.95 15.22 -2.06
C GLY A 102 -17.45 14.33 -0.93
N ALA A 103 -16.44 13.51 -1.17
CA ALA A 103 -15.88 12.64 -0.16
C ALA A 103 -15.15 13.44 0.94
N PRO A 104 -15.03 12.90 2.16
CA PRO A 104 -14.43 13.63 3.28
C PRO A 104 -12.90 13.65 3.19
N VAL A 105 -12.40 14.52 2.32
CA VAL A 105 -10.95 14.75 2.17
C VAL A 105 -10.59 16.18 2.61
N GLN A 106 -11.44 16.80 3.40
CA GLN A 106 -11.21 18.14 3.89
C GLN A 106 -10.03 18.18 4.83
N GLY A 107 -9.27 19.28 4.77
CA GLY A 107 -8.13 19.49 5.64
C GLY A 107 -6.86 18.79 5.21
N ILE A 108 -6.85 18.09 4.09
CA ILE A 108 -5.62 17.52 3.54
C ILE A 108 -4.79 18.65 2.96
N ALA A 109 -3.59 18.85 3.51
CA ALA A 109 -2.69 19.94 3.14
C ALA A 109 -1.42 19.46 2.47
N SER A 110 -1.10 18.17 2.56
CA SER A 110 0.13 17.64 2.00
C SER A 110 -0.06 16.21 1.51
N VAL A 111 0.89 15.75 0.71
CA VAL A 111 0.91 14.39 0.16
C VAL A 111 2.29 13.79 0.43
N ARG A 112 2.31 12.54 0.83
CA ARG A 112 3.56 11.82 0.97
C ARG A 112 3.42 10.44 0.34
N VAL A 113 4.51 9.92 -0.18
CA VAL A 113 4.56 8.58 -0.77
C VAL A 113 5.33 7.67 0.19
N ASP A 114 4.70 6.58 0.60
CA ASP A 114 5.29 5.60 1.48
C ASP A 114 5.50 4.28 0.73
N VAL A 115 6.47 3.52 1.17
CA VAL A 115 6.68 2.15 0.70
C VAL A 115 6.52 1.22 1.89
N VAL A 116 5.69 0.21 1.73
CA VAL A 116 5.51 -0.84 2.73
C VAL A 116 5.96 -2.16 2.13
N GLY A 117 7.03 -2.69 2.68
CA GLY A 117 7.54 -4.00 2.31
C GLY A 117 6.98 -5.06 3.23
N VAL A 118 6.43 -6.12 2.65
CA VAL A 118 5.87 -7.25 3.40
C VAL A 118 6.64 -8.50 3.03
N LEU A 119 7.31 -9.09 4.01
CA LEU A 119 8.03 -10.33 3.84
C LEU A 119 7.24 -11.46 4.49
N ARG A 120 6.79 -12.39 3.67
CA ARG A 120 6.10 -13.60 4.14
C ARG A 120 7.03 -14.78 3.97
N PRO A 121 7.84 -15.12 4.99
CA PRO A 121 8.75 -16.24 4.88
C PRO A 121 7.99 -17.58 4.95
N ARG A 122 8.64 -18.64 4.52
CA ARG A 122 8.10 -19.98 4.65
C ARG A 122 7.81 -20.36 6.08
N ARG A 123 8.68 -19.89 6.98
CA ARG A 123 8.57 -20.12 8.41
C ARG A 123 8.78 -18.82 9.13
N GLY A 124 8.12 -18.70 10.27
CA GLY A 124 8.21 -17.52 11.08
C GLY A 124 7.17 -16.47 10.73
N PRO A 125 7.16 -15.37 11.47
CA PRO A 125 6.15 -14.34 11.31
C PRO A 125 6.37 -13.50 10.07
N CYS A 126 5.30 -12.86 9.61
CA CYS A 126 5.36 -11.82 8.61
C CYS A 126 6.19 -10.65 9.15
N ARG A 127 7.04 -10.10 8.28
CA ARG A 127 7.84 -8.91 8.62
C ARG A 127 7.39 -7.75 7.76
N ILE A 128 7.27 -6.58 8.37
CA ILE A 128 6.89 -5.37 7.67
C ILE A 128 8.01 -4.35 7.83
N GLU A 129 8.41 -3.76 6.71
CA GLU A 129 9.26 -2.59 6.67
C GLU A 129 8.46 -1.43 6.11
N HIS A 130 8.54 -0.27 6.74
CA HIS A 130 7.81 0.89 6.32
C HIS A 130 8.78 2.06 6.13
N VAL A 131 8.82 2.60 4.94
CA VAL A 131 9.57 3.81 4.64
C VAL A 131 8.58 4.92 4.38
N ALA A 132 8.41 5.80 5.36
CA ALA A 132 7.53 6.95 5.25
C ALA A 132 8.26 8.06 4.50
N GLY A 133 7.57 8.72 3.57
CA GLY A 133 8.17 9.77 2.79
C GLY A 133 9.31 9.28 1.91
N ALA A 134 9.11 8.16 1.24
CA ALA A 134 10.14 7.53 0.40
C ALA A 134 10.55 8.40 -0.79
N PHE A 135 9.70 9.34 -1.16
CA PHE A 135 9.98 10.32 -2.20
C PHE A 135 9.60 11.70 -1.68
N SER A 136 10.58 12.55 -1.53
CA SER A 136 10.37 13.91 -1.01
C SER A 136 11.12 14.96 -1.83
#